data_e9d76f5208a0390f9e5feccd093abb03
#
_entry.id   e9d76f5208a0390f9e5feccd093abb03
#
_cell.length_a   1.000
_cell.length_b   1.000
_cell.length_c   1.000
_cell.angle_alpha   90.00
_cell.angle_beta   90.00
_cell.angle_gamma   90.00
#
_symmetry.space_group_name_H-M   'P 1'
#
loop_
_entity.id
_entity.type
_entity.pdbx_description
1 polymer ?
#
loop_
_entity_poly.entity_id
_entity_poly.type
_entity_poly.pdbx_seq_one_letter_code
_entity_poly.pdbx_strand_id
1 'polypeptide(L)'
;MERIASFTVNHDVLVPGLYLSRRDGDVTTFDLRFKKPNTGDLLTNAQMHSVEHIIATFLRNSPEKDAVIYFGPMGCQTGFYFLFDSRRLTDEAAIRLVQQVFAAGAVYDGPMPGKSAAECGNFRNLDTALARDCCAWYADRIRNWTPESLVYPQAEAE
;
A
#
# COMPACT_ATOMS: atom_id res chain seq x y z
N MET A 1 -20.17 21.69 0.54
CA MET A 1 -19.41 20.61 -0.13
C MET A 1 -19.40 19.41 0.80
N GLU A 2 -19.78 18.25 0.32
CA GLU A 2 -19.79 17.02 1.13
C GLU A 2 -18.37 16.51 1.38
N ARG A 3 -18.15 15.88 2.55
CA ARG A 3 -16.86 15.27 2.88
C ARG A 3 -16.69 13.96 2.08
N ILE A 4 -15.54 13.77 1.46
CA ILE A 4 -15.20 12.51 0.79
C ILE A 4 -14.81 11.43 1.82
N ALA A 5 -14.91 10.15 1.41
CA ALA A 5 -14.70 9.01 2.30
C ALA A 5 -13.37 9.05 3.06
N SER A 6 -12.27 9.42 2.38
CA SER A 6 -10.95 9.51 2.99
C SER A 6 -10.84 10.56 4.12
N PHE A 7 -11.73 11.56 4.15
CA PHE A 7 -11.76 12.57 5.21
C PHE A 7 -12.66 12.18 6.40
N THR A 8 -13.38 11.06 6.29
CA THR A 8 -14.21 10.53 7.39
C THR A 8 -13.47 9.57 8.30
N VAL A 9 -12.31 9.06 7.88
CA VAL A 9 -11.42 8.24 8.72
C VAL A 9 -10.85 9.10 9.84
N ASN A 10 -10.91 8.60 11.08
CA ASN A 10 -10.30 9.31 12.21
C ASN A 10 -8.78 9.13 12.21
N HIS A 11 -8.06 10.13 11.71
CA HIS A 11 -6.61 10.11 11.62
C HIS A 11 -5.89 10.25 12.98
N ASP A 12 -6.58 10.67 14.04
CA ASP A 12 -5.97 10.80 15.38
C ASP A 12 -5.69 9.44 16.02
N VAL A 13 -6.50 8.43 15.68
CA VAL A 13 -6.35 7.06 16.22
C VAL A 13 -5.80 6.06 15.21
N LEU A 14 -5.61 6.49 13.96
CA LEU A 14 -5.12 5.63 12.88
C LEU A 14 -3.67 5.24 13.12
N VAL A 15 -3.38 3.95 13.06
CA VAL A 15 -2.05 3.37 13.24
C VAL A 15 -1.62 2.60 11.98
N PRO A 16 -0.32 2.35 11.80
CA PRO A 16 0.15 1.53 10.69
C PRO A 16 -0.53 0.16 10.65
N GLY A 17 -0.93 -0.25 9.44
CA GLY A 17 -1.63 -1.49 9.20
C GLY A 17 -2.23 -1.55 7.80
N LEU A 18 -3.19 -2.44 7.60
CA LEU A 18 -3.89 -2.66 6.35
C LEU A 18 -5.40 -2.57 6.60
N TYR A 19 -6.08 -1.68 5.91
CA TYR A 19 -7.49 -1.41 6.17
C TYR A 19 -8.33 -1.42 4.90
N LEU A 20 -9.61 -1.78 5.04
CA LEU A 20 -10.61 -1.53 4.02
C LEU A 20 -10.96 -0.04 4.06
N SER A 21 -10.56 0.69 3.02
CA SER A 21 -10.89 2.11 2.89
C SER A 21 -12.32 2.30 2.43
N ARG A 22 -12.66 1.75 1.26
CA ARG A 22 -14.02 1.83 0.71
C ARG A 22 -14.24 0.85 -0.43
N ARG A 23 -15.52 0.73 -0.83
CA ARG A 23 -15.93 0.02 -2.04
C ARG A 23 -16.69 0.98 -2.95
N ASP A 24 -16.30 1.01 -4.21
CA ASP A 24 -16.96 1.76 -5.27
C ASP A 24 -17.42 0.76 -6.35
N GLY A 25 -18.67 0.32 -6.31
CA GLY A 25 -19.15 -0.78 -7.15
C GLY A 25 -18.33 -2.05 -6.92
N ASP A 26 -17.70 -2.54 -7.97
CA ASP A 26 -16.84 -3.74 -7.92
C ASP A 26 -15.37 -3.41 -7.56
N VAL A 27 -15.04 -2.15 -7.33
CA VAL A 27 -13.68 -1.72 -6.96
C VAL A 27 -13.57 -1.62 -5.45
N THR A 28 -12.65 -2.39 -4.88
CA THR A 28 -12.27 -2.28 -3.47
C THR A 28 -10.94 -1.54 -3.36
N THR A 29 -10.87 -0.58 -2.43
CA THR A 29 -9.66 0.15 -2.07
C THR A 29 -9.17 -0.27 -0.70
N PHE A 30 -7.94 -0.78 -0.63
CA PHE A 30 -7.22 -1.00 0.62
C PHE A 30 -6.32 0.19 0.93
N ASP A 31 -6.30 0.56 2.20
CA ASP A 31 -5.39 1.55 2.79
C ASP A 31 -4.20 0.82 3.41
N LEU A 32 -3.02 0.97 2.80
CA LEU A 32 -1.77 0.42 3.30
C LEU A 32 -1.06 1.51 4.10
N ARG A 33 -1.35 1.58 5.39
CA ARG A 33 -0.82 2.64 6.25
C ARG A 33 0.55 2.27 6.80
N PHE A 34 1.56 3.07 6.46
CA PHE A 34 2.96 2.88 6.87
C PHE A 34 3.36 3.72 8.07
N LYS A 35 2.79 4.91 8.18
CA LYS A 35 3.15 5.89 9.21
C LYS A 35 1.91 6.32 9.99
N LYS A 36 2.09 6.54 11.29
CA LYS A 36 1.05 7.18 12.09
C LYS A 36 0.86 8.61 11.60
N PRO A 37 -0.38 9.02 11.26
CA PRO A 37 -0.64 10.37 10.76
C PRO A 37 -0.25 11.46 11.77
N ASN A 38 0.14 12.62 11.24
CA ASN A 38 0.38 13.85 12.00
C ASN A 38 1.48 13.78 13.06
N THR A 39 2.44 12.86 12.92
CA THR A 39 3.60 12.76 13.84
C THR A 39 4.86 13.46 13.30
N GLY A 40 4.85 13.85 12.03
CA GLY A 40 6.04 14.35 11.34
C GLY A 40 6.97 13.25 10.81
N ASP A 41 6.74 11.99 11.17
CA ASP A 41 7.46 10.84 10.60
C ASP A 41 6.76 10.43 9.28
N LEU A 42 7.33 10.84 8.16
CA LEU A 42 6.77 10.65 6.83
C LEU A 42 7.70 9.79 5.97
N LEU A 43 7.10 9.09 5.00
CA LEU A 43 7.87 8.49 3.91
C LEU A 43 8.45 9.59 3.04
N THR A 44 9.73 9.47 2.65
CA THR A 44 10.31 10.36 1.65
C THR A 44 9.73 10.06 0.28
N ASN A 45 9.83 11.01 -0.65
CA ASN A 45 9.42 10.77 -2.04
C ASN A 45 10.19 9.58 -2.66
N ALA A 46 11.49 9.47 -2.42
CA ALA A 46 12.31 8.36 -2.92
C ALA A 46 11.85 7.00 -2.35
N GLN A 47 11.49 6.93 -1.07
CA GLN A 47 10.92 5.72 -0.47
C GLN A 47 9.59 5.34 -1.13
N MET A 48 8.65 6.28 -1.23
CA MET A 48 7.34 6.02 -1.84
C MET A 48 7.46 5.60 -3.30
N HIS A 49 8.25 6.32 -4.09
CA HIS A 49 8.45 6.05 -5.50
C HIS A 49 9.10 4.68 -5.73
N SER A 50 10.08 4.33 -4.91
CA SER A 50 10.77 3.04 -5.00
C SER A 50 9.86 1.86 -4.62
N VAL A 51 9.08 1.99 -3.54
CA VAL A 51 8.07 0.99 -3.15
C VAL A 51 7.01 0.84 -4.22
N GLU A 52 6.52 1.95 -4.79
CA GLU A 52 5.53 1.92 -5.87
C GLU A 52 6.00 1.10 -7.05
N HIS A 53 7.21 1.33 -7.56
CA HIS A 53 7.75 0.59 -8.70
C HIS A 53 7.89 -0.90 -8.43
N ILE A 54 8.42 -1.30 -7.27
CA ILE A 54 8.58 -2.71 -6.90
C ILE A 54 7.22 -3.37 -6.73
N ILE A 55 6.36 -2.82 -5.91
CA ILE A 55 5.08 -3.46 -5.55
C ILE A 55 4.10 -3.46 -6.71
N ALA A 56 3.99 -2.37 -7.46
CA ALA A 56 3.15 -2.33 -8.67
C ALA A 56 3.61 -3.39 -9.68
N THR A 57 4.92 -3.57 -9.87
CA THR A 57 5.47 -4.59 -10.74
C THR A 57 5.13 -6.00 -10.25
N PHE A 58 5.29 -6.27 -8.96
CA PHE A 58 4.99 -7.59 -8.41
C PHE A 58 3.49 -7.92 -8.47
N LEU A 59 2.62 -6.97 -8.15
CA LEU A 59 1.17 -7.12 -8.29
C LEU A 59 0.78 -7.46 -9.74
N ARG A 60 1.32 -6.72 -10.70
CA ARG A 60 1.02 -6.89 -12.13
C ARG A 60 1.65 -8.16 -12.74
N ASN A 61 2.57 -8.81 -12.04
CA ASN A 61 3.17 -10.08 -12.44
C ASN A 61 2.71 -11.27 -11.56
N SER A 62 1.79 -11.03 -10.63
CA SER A 62 1.22 -12.09 -9.79
C SER A 62 0.18 -12.94 -10.56
N PRO A 63 -0.18 -14.12 -10.03
CA PRO A 63 -1.32 -14.89 -10.57
C PRO A 63 -2.64 -14.11 -10.57
N GLU A 64 -2.79 -13.13 -9.67
CA GLU A 64 -3.99 -12.30 -9.51
C GLU A 64 -3.94 -11.00 -10.33
N LYS A 65 -3.01 -10.86 -11.27
CA LYS A 65 -2.79 -9.64 -12.07
C LYS A 65 -4.05 -9.05 -12.70
N ASP A 66 -4.98 -9.90 -13.12
CA ASP A 66 -6.21 -9.47 -13.78
C ASP A 66 -7.21 -8.80 -12.81
N ALA A 67 -7.02 -8.98 -11.51
CA ALA A 67 -7.78 -8.28 -10.48
C ALA A 67 -7.15 -6.94 -10.07
N VAL A 68 -5.88 -6.70 -10.40
CA VAL A 68 -5.15 -5.49 -9.99
C VAL A 68 -5.60 -4.29 -10.83
N ILE A 69 -6.06 -3.24 -10.16
CA ILE A 69 -6.48 -1.99 -10.82
C ILE A 69 -5.42 -0.92 -10.68
N TYR A 70 -4.96 -0.66 -9.44
CA TYR A 70 -3.98 0.39 -9.17
C TYR A 70 -3.27 0.18 -7.84
N PHE A 71 -2.02 0.58 -7.78
CA PHE A 71 -1.23 0.73 -6.55
C PHE A 71 -0.44 2.03 -6.63
N GLY A 72 -0.52 2.88 -5.61
CA GLY A 72 0.20 4.14 -5.59
C GLY A 72 0.19 4.84 -4.24
N PRO A 73 1.11 5.80 -4.04
CA PRO A 73 1.28 6.50 -2.78
C PRO A 73 0.17 7.52 -2.51
N MET A 74 -0.06 7.78 -1.22
CA MET A 74 -0.90 8.88 -0.76
C MET A 74 -0.11 10.18 -0.73
N GLY A 75 -0.75 11.29 -1.08
CA GLY A 75 -0.12 12.63 -1.05
C GLY A 75 0.32 13.07 0.34
N CYS A 76 -0.25 12.52 1.42
CA CYS A 76 0.15 12.80 2.80
C CYS A 76 1.44 12.10 3.23
N GLN A 77 2.03 11.25 2.39
CA GLN A 77 3.29 10.53 2.65
C GLN A 77 3.23 9.55 3.83
N THR A 78 2.04 9.04 4.16
CA THR A 78 1.87 8.10 5.28
C THR A 78 1.49 6.69 4.85
N GLY A 79 1.26 6.45 3.55
CA GLY A 79 0.91 5.13 3.05
C GLY A 79 0.60 5.09 1.56
N PHE A 80 -0.05 4.00 1.17
CA PHE A 80 -0.41 3.69 -0.21
C PHE A 80 -1.86 3.24 -0.31
N TYR A 81 -2.42 3.34 -1.52
CA TYR A 81 -3.68 2.70 -1.87
C TYR A 81 -3.44 1.52 -2.81
N PHE A 82 -4.15 0.43 -2.56
CA PHE A 82 -4.28 -0.71 -3.47
C PHE A 82 -5.74 -0.89 -3.86
N LEU A 83 -6.01 -0.79 -5.16
CA LEU A 83 -7.34 -0.96 -5.74
C LEU A 83 -7.40 -2.27 -6.52
N PHE A 84 -8.45 -3.05 -6.29
CA PHE A 84 -8.65 -4.32 -6.99
C PHE A 84 -10.13 -4.57 -7.33
N ASP A 85 -10.35 -5.43 -8.31
CA ASP A 85 -11.68 -5.89 -8.73
C ASP A 85 -12.17 -7.00 -7.79
N SER A 86 -13.18 -6.69 -6.97
CA SER A 86 -13.74 -7.60 -5.98
C SER A 86 -14.52 -8.77 -6.57
N ARG A 87 -14.84 -8.74 -7.87
CA ARG A 87 -15.41 -9.90 -8.58
C ARG A 87 -14.36 -10.99 -8.81
N ARG A 88 -13.08 -10.64 -8.85
CA ARG A 88 -11.95 -11.52 -9.14
C ARG A 88 -11.12 -11.88 -7.94
N LEU A 89 -11.17 -11.07 -6.89
CA LEU A 89 -10.31 -11.20 -5.71
C LEU A 89 -11.13 -10.90 -4.45
N THR A 90 -11.16 -11.84 -3.52
CA THR A 90 -11.78 -11.65 -2.21
C THR A 90 -10.87 -10.80 -1.31
N ASP A 91 -11.43 -10.22 -0.25
CA ASP A 91 -10.63 -9.46 0.73
C ASP A 91 -9.52 -10.33 1.35
N GLU A 92 -9.85 -11.56 1.72
CA GLU A 92 -8.87 -12.51 2.29
C GLU A 92 -7.74 -12.81 1.29
N ALA A 93 -8.06 -13.08 0.04
CA ALA A 93 -7.06 -13.31 -1.00
C ALA A 93 -6.24 -12.04 -1.30
N ALA A 94 -6.86 -10.87 -1.24
CA ALA A 94 -6.16 -9.59 -1.39
C ALA A 94 -5.17 -9.34 -0.23
N ILE A 95 -5.54 -9.66 1.01
CA ILE A 95 -4.62 -9.59 2.16
C ILE A 95 -3.41 -10.50 1.92
N ARG A 96 -3.64 -11.75 1.52
CA ARG A 96 -2.55 -12.70 1.21
C ARG A 96 -1.65 -12.19 0.08
N LEU A 97 -2.24 -11.63 -0.98
CA LEU A 97 -1.47 -11.06 -2.08
C LEU A 97 -0.58 -9.90 -1.61
N VAL A 98 -1.12 -8.98 -0.81
CA VAL A 98 -0.34 -7.87 -0.21
C VAL A 98 0.79 -8.40 0.66
N GLN A 99 0.52 -9.36 1.54
CA GLN A 99 1.54 -10.01 2.37
C GLN A 99 2.65 -10.63 1.51
N GLN A 100 2.30 -11.34 0.45
CA GLN A 100 3.26 -12.02 -0.45
C GLN A 100 4.13 -11.03 -1.22
N VAL A 101 3.56 -9.99 -1.82
CA VAL A 101 4.35 -9.04 -2.61
C VAL A 101 5.26 -8.19 -1.75
N PHE A 102 4.85 -7.82 -0.54
CA PHE A 102 5.74 -7.11 0.40
C PHE A 102 6.83 -8.02 0.97
N ALA A 103 6.54 -9.28 1.25
CA ALA A 103 7.57 -10.26 1.64
C ALA A 103 8.60 -10.48 0.51
N ALA A 104 8.15 -10.55 -0.74
CA ALA A 104 9.02 -10.63 -1.90
C ALA A 104 9.85 -9.36 -2.07
N GLY A 105 9.25 -8.18 -1.89
CA GLY A 105 9.94 -6.89 -1.93
C GLY A 105 11.02 -6.76 -0.85
N ALA A 106 10.79 -7.32 0.33
CA ALA A 106 11.72 -7.30 1.46
C ALA A 106 13.06 -8.01 1.18
N VAL A 107 13.08 -8.93 0.23
CA VAL A 107 14.28 -9.70 -0.14
C VAL A 107 14.73 -9.46 -1.59
N TYR A 108 14.09 -8.54 -2.28
CA TYR A 108 14.40 -8.25 -3.68
C TYR A 108 15.74 -7.54 -3.81
N ASP A 109 16.65 -8.11 -4.60
CA ASP A 109 18.00 -7.61 -4.86
C ASP A 109 18.30 -7.39 -6.36
N GLY A 110 17.28 -7.56 -7.21
CA GLY A 110 17.40 -7.35 -8.64
C GLY A 110 17.42 -5.87 -9.06
N PRO A 111 17.46 -5.60 -10.36
CA PRO A 111 17.40 -4.23 -10.86
C PRO A 111 16.04 -3.59 -10.56
N MET A 112 16.03 -2.28 -10.29
CA MET A 112 14.79 -1.54 -10.08
C MET A 112 13.97 -1.51 -11.39
N PRO A 113 12.72 -2.03 -11.38
CA PRO A 113 11.87 -1.96 -12.57
C PRO A 113 11.58 -0.52 -12.97
N GLY A 114 11.60 -0.23 -14.27
CA GLY A 114 11.25 1.07 -14.80
C GLY A 114 12.24 2.19 -14.48
N LYS A 115 13.47 1.88 -14.11
CA LYS A 115 14.51 2.86 -13.75
C LYS A 115 15.25 3.36 -14.99
N SER A 116 14.54 3.97 -15.92
CA SER A 116 15.12 4.65 -17.06
C SER A 116 14.34 5.91 -17.42
N ALA A 117 14.97 6.83 -18.14
CA ALA A 117 14.33 8.06 -18.59
C ALA A 117 13.14 7.81 -19.54
N ALA A 118 13.16 6.70 -20.25
CA ALA A 118 12.08 6.31 -21.16
C ALA A 118 10.85 5.75 -20.43
N GLU A 119 11.04 5.16 -19.24
CA GLU A 119 10.01 4.43 -18.50
C GLU A 119 9.42 5.23 -17.34
N CYS A 120 10.13 6.21 -16.82
CA CYS A 120 9.72 6.94 -15.62
C CYS A 120 10.07 8.44 -15.74
N GLY A 121 9.14 9.27 -15.29
CA GLY A 121 9.31 10.74 -15.32
C GLY A 121 10.33 11.27 -14.30
N ASN A 122 10.73 10.48 -13.30
CA ASN A 122 11.73 10.84 -12.28
C ASN A 122 12.51 9.60 -11.81
N PHE A 123 13.17 8.92 -12.73
CA PHE A 123 13.84 7.64 -12.43
C PHE A 123 15.06 7.78 -11.50
N ARG A 124 15.59 8.99 -11.34
CA ARG A 124 16.85 9.22 -10.62
C ARG A 124 16.75 8.99 -9.13
N ASN A 125 15.57 9.13 -8.51
CA ASN A 125 15.37 8.91 -7.08
C ASN A 125 14.93 7.48 -6.73
N LEU A 126 14.82 6.60 -7.72
CA LEU A 126 14.51 5.18 -7.50
C LEU A 126 15.71 4.44 -6.90
N ASP A 127 15.47 3.73 -5.81
CA ASP A 127 16.49 2.99 -5.06
C ASP A 127 15.93 1.67 -4.53
N THR A 128 16.52 0.56 -4.97
CA THR A 128 16.09 -0.80 -4.56
C THR A 128 16.27 -1.03 -3.05
N ALA A 129 17.33 -0.50 -2.45
CA ALA A 129 17.58 -0.67 -1.01
C ALA A 129 16.51 0.05 -0.17
N LEU A 130 16.10 1.25 -0.55
CA LEU A 130 15.00 1.97 0.11
C LEU A 130 13.68 1.19 0.02
N ALA A 131 13.36 0.66 -1.17
CA ALA A 131 12.17 -0.16 -1.36
C ALA A 131 12.20 -1.41 -0.49
N ARG A 132 13.33 -2.11 -0.47
CA ARG A 132 13.51 -3.34 0.31
C ARG A 132 13.30 -3.11 1.80
N ASP A 133 13.90 -2.06 2.36
CA ASP A 133 13.77 -1.73 3.79
C ASP A 133 12.32 -1.38 4.16
N CYS A 134 11.64 -0.59 3.35
CA CYS A 134 10.22 -0.27 3.53
C CYS A 134 9.33 -1.51 3.44
N CYS A 135 9.58 -2.38 2.44
CA CYS A 135 8.84 -3.62 2.27
C CYS A 135 9.05 -4.59 3.45
N ALA A 136 10.27 -4.71 3.96
CA ALA A 136 10.56 -5.55 5.11
C ALA A 136 9.82 -5.09 6.37
N TRP A 137 9.82 -3.81 6.64
CA TRP A 137 9.09 -3.23 7.75
C TRP A 137 7.58 -3.48 7.64
N TYR A 138 7.01 -3.23 6.46
CA TYR A 138 5.57 -3.38 6.27
C TYR A 138 5.13 -4.85 6.24
N ALA A 139 5.90 -5.73 5.62
CA ALA A 139 5.64 -7.17 5.63
C ALA A 139 5.58 -7.72 7.06
N ASP A 140 6.48 -7.28 7.94
CA ASP A 140 6.46 -7.65 9.35
C ASP A 140 5.21 -7.11 10.06
N ARG A 141 4.85 -5.86 9.81
CA ARG A 141 3.69 -5.19 10.41
C ARG A 141 2.37 -5.91 10.12
N ILE A 142 2.19 -6.41 8.91
CA ILE A 142 0.93 -7.06 8.47
C ILE A 142 0.98 -8.59 8.47
N ARG A 143 2.02 -9.19 9.00
CA ARG A 143 2.27 -10.64 8.94
C ARG A 143 1.08 -11.49 9.37
N ASN A 144 0.39 -11.09 10.43
CA ASN A 144 -0.75 -11.80 11.01
C ASN A 144 -2.09 -11.14 10.69
N TRP A 145 -2.16 -10.32 9.65
CA TRP A 145 -3.38 -9.61 9.28
C TRP A 145 -4.45 -10.57 8.75
N THR A 146 -5.69 -10.35 9.17
CA THR A 146 -6.85 -11.16 8.78
C THR A 146 -7.97 -10.25 8.28
N PRO A 147 -9.05 -10.78 7.67
CA PRO A 147 -10.19 -9.96 7.26
C PRO A 147 -10.80 -9.13 8.39
N GLU A 148 -10.79 -9.64 9.62
CA GLU A 148 -11.29 -8.95 10.81
C GLU A 148 -10.40 -7.74 11.17
N SER A 149 -9.14 -7.76 10.78
CA SER A 149 -8.18 -6.66 11.01
C SER A 149 -8.36 -5.47 10.06
N LEU A 150 -9.19 -5.61 9.00
CA LEU A 150 -9.39 -4.56 7.98
C LEU A 150 -10.19 -3.35 8.48
N VAL A 151 -10.76 -3.41 9.66
CA VAL A 151 -11.57 -2.33 10.24
C VAL A 151 -10.67 -1.25 10.82
N TYR A 152 -10.93 0.01 10.45
CA TYR A 152 -10.21 1.14 11.03
C TYR A 152 -10.35 1.20 12.55
N PRO A 153 -9.28 1.57 13.28
CA PRO A 153 -9.37 1.83 14.71
C PRO A 153 -10.44 2.89 15.00
N GLN A 154 -11.20 2.70 16.07
CA GLN A 154 -12.17 3.66 16.55
C GLN A 154 -11.60 4.36 17.79
N ALA A 155 -11.98 5.64 18.00
CA ALA A 155 -11.72 6.28 19.28
C ALA A 155 -12.49 5.54 20.38
N GLU A 156 -11.83 5.34 21.53
CA GLU A 156 -12.52 4.82 22.70
C GLU A 156 -13.69 5.78 23.06
N ALA A 157 -14.87 5.21 23.32
CA ALA A 157 -15.99 5.98 23.80
C ALA A 157 -15.67 6.47 25.23
N GLU A 158 -15.73 7.80 25.45
CA GLU A 158 -15.63 8.40 26.80
C GLU A 158 -16.81 7.98 27.69
#